data_eb102fc61fb8687a0746933287473fd5
#
_entry.id   eb102fc61fb8687a0746933287473fd5
#
_cell.length_a   1.000
_cell.length_b   1.000
_cell.length_c   1.000
_cell.angle_alpha   90.00
_cell.angle_beta   90.00
_cell.angle_gamma   90.00
#
_symmetry.space_group_name_H-M   'P 1'
#
loop_
_entity.id
_entity.type
_entity.pdbx_description
1 polymer ?
#
loop_
_entity_poly.entity_id
_entity_poly.type
_entity_poly.pdbx_seq_one_letter_code
_entity_poly.pdbx_strand_id
1 'polypeptide(L)'
;PVERRALRQWMLRITSYADRLGSELDDVDWSDSIKLLQRNWIGKSVGAEVDFYIGESSSEREGATVGLPASDSYEEWRTSRSTSGFPRLAEESVLRVYTTRPDTLFGATYMVIAPEHPSVERLTTDENKEAVTEYCRKAGLKSDLDRTDLAKEKSGVFTGSYAVNPVNGEKIPV
;
A
#
# COMPACT_ATOMS: atom_id res chain seq x y z
N PRO A 1 -17.46 10.27 -23.93
CA PRO A 1 -17.03 9.36 -22.87
C PRO A 1 -17.04 10.09 -21.54
N VAL A 2 -17.37 9.40 -20.46
CA VAL A 2 -17.28 9.93 -19.10
C VAL A 2 -15.87 9.64 -18.60
N GLU A 3 -15.16 10.68 -18.13
CA GLU A 3 -13.81 10.56 -17.64
C GLU A 3 -13.74 11.03 -16.18
N ARG A 4 -12.86 10.39 -15.40
CA ARG A 4 -12.50 10.88 -14.07
C ARG A 4 -11.47 11.99 -14.20
N ARG A 5 -11.77 13.15 -13.61
CA ARG A 5 -10.83 14.27 -13.56
C ARG A 5 -10.73 14.81 -12.14
N ALA A 6 -9.51 15.15 -11.74
CA ALA A 6 -9.29 15.86 -10.49
C ALA A 6 -9.83 17.29 -10.63
N LEU A 7 -10.76 17.67 -9.76
CA LEU A 7 -11.31 19.02 -9.69
C LEU A 7 -10.73 19.74 -8.47
N ARG A 8 -10.36 21.01 -8.67
CA ARG A 8 -9.93 21.88 -7.58
C ARG A 8 -11.15 22.27 -6.74
N GLN A 9 -11.15 21.86 -5.47
CA GLN A 9 -12.24 22.14 -4.54
C GLN A 9 -11.72 22.30 -3.11
N TRP A 10 -12.59 22.84 -2.24
CA TRP A 10 -12.29 22.93 -0.83
C TRP A 10 -12.30 21.55 -0.18
N MET A 11 -11.23 21.24 0.59
CA MET A 11 -11.11 20.00 1.35
C MET A 11 -10.95 20.35 2.82
N LEU A 12 -11.80 19.78 3.68
CA LEU A 12 -11.72 19.90 5.13
C LEU A 12 -10.82 18.80 5.70
N ARG A 13 -9.88 19.17 6.57
CA ARG A 13 -9.01 18.23 7.27
C ARG A 13 -9.72 17.63 8.49
N ILE A 14 -10.79 16.90 8.28
CA ILE A 14 -11.63 16.35 9.36
C ILE A 14 -10.85 15.41 10.29
N THR A 15 -9.86 14.67 9.77
CA THR A 15 -9.01 13.76 10.54
C THR A 15 -8.04 14.46 11.49
N SER A 16 -7.78 15.78 11.29
CA SER A 16 -6.89 16.55 12.19
C SER A 16 -7.41 16.65 13.62
N TYR A 17 -8.70 16.44 13.83
CA TYR A 17 -9.37 16.51 15.13
C TYR A 17 -9.76 15.16 15.70
N ALA A 18 -9.45 14.06 15.00
CA ALA A 18 -9.92 12.72 15.37
C ALA A 18 -9.47 12.31 16.78
N ASP A 19 -8.20 12.49 17.13
CA ASP A 19 -7.67 12.15 18.46
C ASP A 19 -8.32 13.03 19.55
N ARG A 20 -8.45 14.33 19.29
CA ARG A 20 -9.08 15.26 20.21
C ARG A 20 -10.55 14.93 20.44
N LEU A 21 -11.29 14.72 19.35
CA LEU A 21 -12.71 14.31 19.46
C LEU A 21 -12.87 13.01 20.25
N GLY A 22 -11.96 12.05 20.07
CA GLY A 22 -11.99 10.78 20.80
C GLY A 22 -11.71 10.95 22.30
N SER A 23 -10.74 11.80 22.67
CA SER A 23 -10.35 12.03 24.08
C SER A 23 -11.36 12.90 24.84
N GLU A 24 -11.94 13.91 24.21
CA GLU A 24 -12.91 14.82 24.83
C GLU A 24 -14.32 14.21 25.01
N LEU A 25 -14.56 12.99 24.51
CA LEU A 25 -15.85 12.29 24.74
C LEU A 25 -16.13 12.01 26.22
N ASP A 26 -15.11 11.94 27.06
CA ASP A 26 -15.28 11.69 28.49
C ASP A 26 -15.76 12.94 29.24
N ASP A 27 -15.51 14.13 28.68
CA ASP A 27 -15.88 15.42 29.27
C ASP A 27 -17.32 15.82 28.97
N VAL A 28 -18.02 15.15 28.06
CA VAL A 28 -19.40 15.45 27.70
C VAL A 28 -20.39 14.59 28.52
N ASP A 29 -21.51 15.20 28.92
CA ASP A 29 -22.57 14.50 29.63
C ASP A 29 -23.47 13.71 28.68
N TRP A 30 -22.91 12.68 28.07
CA TRP A 30 -23.59 11.74 27.17
C TRP A 30 -23.62 10.33 27.79
N SER A 31 -24.61 9.56 27.44
CA SER A 31 -24.68 8.15 27.83
C SER A 31 -23.51 7.35 27.21
N ASP A 32 -23.09 6.28 27.90
CA ASP A 32 -22.00 5.41 27.46
C ASP A 32 -22.22 4.84 26.06
N SER A 33 -23.47 4.53 25.71
CA SER A 33 -23.84 4.02 24.40
C SER A 33 -23.56 5.03 23.28
N ILE A 34 -23.84 6.32 23.52
CA ILE A 34 -23.54 7.39 22.55
C ILE A 34 -22.05 7.60 22.45
N LYS A 35 -21.33 7.65 23.57
CA LYS A 35 -19.88 7.76 23.60
C LYS A 35 -19.21 6.61 22.81
N LEU A 36 -19.69 5.39 22.99
CA LEU A 36 -19.21 4.22 22.27
C LEU A 36 -19.46 4.33 20.75
N LEU A 37 -20.66 4.77 20.35
CA LEU A 37 -20.97 5.00 18.93
C LEU A 37 -20.05 6.04 18.31
N GLN A 38 -19.73 7.13 19.01
CA GLN A 38 -18.80 8.15 18.52
C GLN A 38 -17.36 7.62 18.39
N ARG A 39 -16.88 6.85 19.38
CA ARG A 39 -15.56 6.20 19.29
C ARG A 39 -15.46 5.23 18.11
N ASN A 40 -16.51 4.44 17.89
CA ASN A 40 -16.57 3.52 16.75
C ASN A 40 -16.64 4.26 15.42
N TRP A 41 -17.34 5.39 15.36
CA TRP A 41 -17.38 6.25 14.16
C TRP A 41 -16.03 6.86 13.83
N ILE A 42 -15.31 7.37 14.83
CA ILE A 42 -13.94 7.90 14.68
C ILE A 42 -12.99 6.79 14.22
N GLY A 43 -13.17 5.58 14.75
CA GLY A 43 -12.54 4.36 14.27
C GLY A 43 -11.00 4.38 14.41
N LYS A 44 -10.48 4.79 15.58
CA LYS A 44 -9.03 4.76 15.81
C LYS A 44 -8.49 3.34 15.64
N SER A 45 -7.58 3.18 14.70
CA SER A 45 -6.95 1.91 14.37
C SER A 45 -5.49 1.91 14.83
N VAL A 46 -5.04 0.79 15.39
CA VAL A 46 -3.66 0.58 15.79
C VAL A 46 -3.09 -0.57 14.96
N GLY A 47 -1.92 -0.35 14.39
CA GLY A 47 -1.26 -1.33 13.53
C GLY A 47 0.23 -1.03 13.39
N ALA A 48 0.85 -1.69 12.44
CA ALA A 48 2.26 -1.55 12.11
C ALA A 48 2.45 -1.16 10.64
N GLU A 49 3.44 -0.32 10.38
CA GLU A 49 3.98 -0.12 9.04
C GLU A 49 5.07 -1.16 8.78
N VAL A 50 5.04 -1.74 7.60
CA VAL A 50 5.94 -2.82 7.19
C VAL A 50 6.50 -2.52 5.81
N ASP A 51 7.81 -2.61 5.67
CA ASP A 51 8.51 -2.40 4.40
C ASP A 51 8.81 -3.74 3.73
N PHE A 52 8.24 -3.95 2.55
CA PHE A 52 8.57 -5.05 1.66
C PHE A 52 9.64 -4.59 0.68
N TYR A 53 10.78 -5.23 0.68
CA TYR A 53 11.88 -4.87 -0.21
C TYR A 53 11.57 -5.28 -1.65
N ILE A 54 11.75 -4.34 -2.60
CA ILE A 54 11.49 -4.53 -4.03
C ILE A 54 12.75 -4.33 -4.89
N GLY A 55 13.89 -4.04 -4.27
CA GLY A 55 15.14 -3.72 -4.96
C GLY A 55 15.26 -2.22 -5.32
N GLU A 56 16.47 -1.82 -5.59
CA GLU A 56 16.76 -0.46 -6.05
C GLU A 56 16.36 -0.30 -7.52
N SER A 57 15.81 0.86 -7.86
CA SER A 57 15.55 1.25 -9.24
C SER A 57 16.90 1.38 -9.96
N SER A 58 17.21 0.44 -10.81
CA SER A 58 18.43 0.50 -11.62
C SER A 58 18.26 1.45 -12.81
N SER A 59 18.08 2.75 -12.52
CA SER A 59 18.14 3.79 -13.57
C SER A 59 19.55 3.90 -14.23
N GLU A 60 20.53 3.17 -13.71
CA GLU A 60 21.92 3.20 -14.19
C GLU A 60 22.39 1.89 -14.84
N ARG A 61 21.53 0.86 -14.96
CA ARG A 61 21.90 -0.38 -15.65
C ARG A 61 21.04 -0.56 -16.90
N GLU A 62 21.58 -0.19 -18.05
CA GLU A 62 21.01 -0.59 -19.34
C GLU A 62 20.78 -2.11 -19.36
N GLY A 63 19.52 -2.53 -19.47
CA GLY A 63 19.16 -3.94 -19.60
C GLY A 63 18.81 -4.69 -18.30
N ALA A 64 18.73 -4.04 -17.14
CA ALA A 64 18.29 -4.70 -15.91
C ALA A 64 16.77 -4.75 -15.82
N THR A 65 16.22 -5.90 -16.05
CA THR A 65 14.82 -6.23 -15.76
C THR A 65 14.57 -6.08 -14.25
N VAL A 66 13.65 -5.21 -13.88
CA VAL A 66 13.16 -5.05 -12.48
C VAL A 66 12.31 -6.28 -12.18
N GLY A 67 12.90 -7.46 -12.12
CA GLY A 67 12.13 -8.67 -11.93
C GLY A 67 12.26 -9.24 -10.51
N LEU A 68 13.45 -9.61 -10.15
CA LEU A 68 13.75 -10.27 -8.90
C LEU A 68 14.81 -9.48 -8.11
N PRO A 69 14.52 -9.07 -6.85
CA PRO A 69 15.57 -8.51 -6.00
C PRO A 69 16.70 -9.51 -5.84
N ALA A 70 17.94 -9.07 -6.03
CA ALA A 70 19.10 -9.91 -5.76
C ALA A 70 19.16 -10.26 -4.27
N SER A 71 19.57 -11.47 -3.94
CA SER A 71 19.64 -11.90 -2.54
C SER A 71 20.60 -11.05 -1.73
N ASP A 72 21.75 -10.71 -2.33
CA ASP A 72 22.79 -9.92 -1.66
C ASP A 72 22.31 -8.49 -1.33
N SER A 73 21.61 -7.84 -2.25
CA SER A 73 21.06 -6.49 -2.01
C SER A 73 19.97 -6.49 -0.93
N TYR A 74 19.19 -7.55 -0.81
CA TYR A 74 18.21 -7.70 0.28
C TYR A 74 18.89 -7.85 1.64
N GLU A 75 19.93 -8.68 1.75
CA GLU A 75 20.65 -8.88 3.01
C GLU A 75 21.42 -7.62 3.45
N GLU A 76 22.00 -6.88 2.51
CA GLU A 76 22.60 -5.58 2.76
C GLU A 76 21.56 -4.57 3.27
N TRP A 77 20.42 -4.48 2.62
CA TRP A 77 19.31 -3.63 3.04
C TRP A 77 18.80 -4.02 4.44
N ARG A 78 18.57 -5.31 4.69
CA ARG A 78 18.12 -5.82 5.99
C ARG A 78 19.12 -5.50 7.10
N THR A 79 20.41 -5.65 6.83
CA THR A 79 21.48 -5.34 7.79
C THR A 79 21.52 -3.84 8.10
N SER A 80 21.42 -2.99 7.09
CA SER A 80 21.38 -1.54 7.27
C SER A 80 20.17 -1.11 8.11
N ARG A 81 19.03 -1.75 7.93
CA ARG A 81 17.80 -1.52 8.71
C ARG A 81 17.94 -1.88 10.17
N SER A 82 18.60 -2.98 10.49
CA SER A 82 18.84 -3.38 11.87
C SER A 82 19.69 -2.35 12.64
N THR A 83 20.50 -1.57 11.94
CA THR A 83 21.39 -0.56 12.51
C THR A 83 20.76 0.83 12.53
N SER A 84 20.08 1.25 11.45
CA SER A 84 19.53 2.62 11.31
C SER A 84 18.09 2.76 11.79
N GLY A 85 17.40 1.65 12.04
CA GLY A 85 16.00 1.65 12.46
C GLY A 85 15.01 1.89 11.32
N PHE A 86 13.74 2.06 11.69
CA PHE A 86 12.65 2.23 10.72
C PHE A 86 12.56 3.70 10.26
N PRO A 87 12.72 4.01 8.97
CA PRO A 87 12.73 5.40 8.50
C PRO A 87 11.33 5.99 8.48
N ARG A 88 11.25 7.28 8.71
CA ARG A 88 9.99 8.03 8.72
C ARG A 88 9.28 8.03 7.36
N LEU A 89 10.04 8.07 6.27
CA LEU A 89 9.51 8.00 4.90
C LEU A 89 9.93 6.68 4.27
N ALA A 90 9.05 6.11 3.43
CA ALA A 90 9.41 4.93 2.66
C ALA A 90 10.50 5.28 1.64
N GLU A 91 11.48 4.40 1.52
CA GLU A 91 12.52 4.50 0.49
C GLU A 91 11.99 3.96 -0.84
N GLU A 92 12.66 4.34 -1.93
CA GLU A 92 12.30 3.84 -3.27
C GLU A 92 12.47 2.33 -3.40
N SER A 93 13.39 1.74 -2.63
CA SER A 93 13.66 0.30 -2.62
C SER A 93 12.59 -0.56 -1.94
N VAL A 94 11.54 0.06 -1.38
CA VAL A 94 10.50 -0.67 -0.64
C VAL A 94 9.09 -0.29 -1.06
N LEU A 95 8.17 -1.25 -0.83
CA LEU A 95 6.73 -0.98 -0.75
C LEU A 95 6.33 -1.00 0.73
N ARG A 96 5.92 0.15 1.25
CA ARG A 96 5.42 0.29 2.62
C ARG A 96 3.94 0.03 2.68
N VAL A 97 3.54 -0.88 3.55
CA VAL A 97 2.14 -1.20 3.84
C VAL A 97 1.83 -0.97 5.30
N TYR A 98 0.60 -0.58 5.59
CA TYR A 98 0.07 -0.54 6.95
C TYR A 98 -0.83 -1.76 7.16
N THR A 99 -0.64 -2.44 8.29
CA THR A 99 -1.48 -3.58 8.67
C THR A 99 -1.88 -3.52 10.15
N THR A 100 -3.12 -3.88 10.44
CA THR A 100 -3.61 -4.12 11.82
C THR A 100 -3.32 -5.53 12.30
N ARG A 101 -2.87 -6.42 11.40
CA ARG A 101 -2.61 -7.83 11.66
C ARG A 101 -1.19 -8.23 11.20
N PRO A 102 -0.13 -7.70 11.84
CA PRO A 102 1.24 -8.05 11.48
C PRO A 102 1.56 -9.54 11.68
N ASP A 103 0.82 -10.23 12.54
CA ASP A 103 0.89 -11.67 12.77
C ASP A 103 0.57 -12.51 11.52
N THR A 104 -0.18 -11.97 10.56
CA THR A 104 -0.57 -12.68 9.32
C THR A 104 0.47 -12.58 8.21
N LEU A 105 1.52 -11.78 8.38
CA LEU A 105 2.55 -11.57 7.34
C LEU A 105 3.28 -12.83 6.91
N PHE A 106 3.42 -13.83 7.81
CA PHE A 106 4.02 -15.12 7.49
C PHE A 106 3.26 -15.90 6.41
N GLY A 107 1.97 -15.64 6.26
CA GLY A 107 1.11 -16.25 5.24
C GLY A 107 0.91 -15.42 3.97
N ALA A 108 1.64 -14.32 3.81
CA ALA A 108 1.53 -13.48 2.62
C ALA A 108 2.15 -14.21 1.40
N THR A 109 1.34 -14.48 0.38
CA THR A 109 1.73 -15.21 -0.83
C THR A 109 1.83 -14.34 -2.07
N TYR A 110 1.28 -13.13 -2.04
CA TYR A 110 1.36 -12.13 -3.10
C TYR A 110 1.11 -10.74 -2.52
N MET A 111 1.48 -9.71 -3.27
CA MET A 111 1.21 -8.32 -2.96
C MET A 111 0.35 -7.69 -4.05
N VAL A 112 -0.58 -6.83 -3.67
CA VAL A 112 -1.43 -6.09 -4.61
C VAL A 112 -1.22 -4.60 -4.41
N ILE A 113 -1.00 -3.91 -5.51
CA ILE A 113 -0.96 -2.44 -5.54
C ILE A 113 -2.11 -1.90 -6.39
N ALA A 114 -2.59 -0.71 -6.06
CA ALA A 114 -3.61 -0.06 -6.85
C ALA A 114 -3.07 0.32 -8.24
N PRO A 115 -3.87 0.27 -9.31
CA PRO A 115 -3.45 0.66 -10.65
C PRO A 115 -2.91 2.09 -10.74
N GLU A 116 -3.32 2.96 -9.83
CA GLU A 116 -2.89 4.37 -9.72
C GLU A 116 -1.66 4.57 -8.85
N HIS A 117 -1.10 3.48 -8.28
CA HIS A 117 0.05 3.60 -7.39
C HIS A 117 1.30 4.06 -8.17
N PRO A 118 2.07 5.04 -7.66
CA PRO A 118 3.21 5.60 -8.39
C PRO A 118 4.31 4.57 -8.70
N SER A 119 4.39 3.48 -7.94
CA SER A 119 5.35 2.40 -8.21
C SER A 119 4.94 1.43 -9.31
N VAL A 120 3.74 1.53 -9.89
CA VAL A 120 3.28 0.60 -10.94
C VAL A 120 4.23 0.61 -12.13
N GLU A 121 4.57 1.79 -12.63
CA GLU A 121 5.47 1.94 -13.78
C GLU A 121 6.84 1.30 -13.51
N ARG A 122 7.40 1.57 -12.34
CA ARG A 122 8.72 1.05 -11.94
C ARG A 122 8.73 -0.47 -11.75
N LEU A 123 7.64 -1.05 -11.24
CA LEU A 123 7.52 -2.48 -10.97
C LEU A 123 7.12 -3.29 -12.23
N THR A 124 6.69 -2.62 -13.27
CA THR A 124 6.24 -3.30 -14.49
C THR A 124 7.45 -3.62 -15.37
N THR A 125 7.67 -4.91 -15.61
CA THR A 125 8.70 -5.36 -16.56
C THR A 125 8.26 -5.10 -18.00
N ASP A 126 9.22 -5.00 -18.92
CA ASP A 126 8.92 -4.75 -20.33
C ASP A 126 7.97 -5.80 -20.92
N GLU A 127 8.11 -7.06 -20.52
CA GLU A 127 7.24 -8.17 -20.95
C GLU A 127 5.79 -7.97 -20.53
N ASN A 128 5.54 -7.37 -19.36
CA ASN A 128 4.20 -7.18 -18.80
C ASN A 128 3.61 -5.79 -19.07
N LYS A 129 4.38 -4.90 -19.70
CA LYS A 129 4.04 -3.48 -19.88
C LYS A 129 2.71 -3.28 -20.60
N GLU A 130 2.47 -4.01 -21.67
CA GLU A 130 1.23 -3.91 -22.45
C GLU A 130 0.01 -4.35 -21.62
N ALA A 131 0.11 -5.50 -20.94
CA ALA A 131 -0.96 -6.06 -20.12
C ALA A 131 -1.29 -5.15 -18.93
N VAL A 132 -0.26 -4.63 -18.23
CA VAL A 132 -0.44 -3.72 -17.09
C VAL A 132 -1.04 -2.39 -17.55
N THR A 133 -0.55 -1.81 -18.63
CA THR A 133 -1.08 -0.54 -19.18
C THR A 133 -2.56 -0.66 -19.54
N GLU A 134 -2.93 -1.74 -20.23
CA GLU A 134 -4.33 -1.99 -20.60
C GLU A 134 -5.21 -2.24 -19.35
N TYR A 135 -4.68 -2.94 -18.34
CA TYR A 135 -5.39 -3.13 -17.08
C TYR A 135 -5.62 -1.80 -16.35
N CYS A 136 -4.59 -0.95 -16.23
CA CYS A 136 -4.70 0.37 -15.61
C CYS A 136 -5.72 1.24 -16.34
N ARG A 137 -5.71 1.23 -17.67
CA ARG A 137 -6.70 1.94 -18.49
C ARG A 137 -8.13 1.47 -18.21
N LYS A 138 -8.35 0.16 -18.17
CA LYS A 138 -9.67 -0.43 -17.87
C LYS A 138 -10.12 -0.13 -16.44
N ALA A 139 -9.20 -0.22 -15.48
CA ALA A 139 -9.49 0.06 -14.07
C ALA A 139 -9.88 1.53 -13.86
N GLY A 140 -9.21 2.47 -14.55
CA GLY A 140 -9.53 3.89 -14.51
C GLY A 140 -10.92 4.26 -15.04
N LEU A 141 -11.53 3.41 -15.87
CA LEU A 141 -12.89 3.60 -16.38
C LEU A 141 -13.97 3.06 -15.44
N LYS A 142 -13.62 2.23 -14.45
CA LYS A 142 -14.57 1.68 -13.47
C LYS A 142 -14.98 2.74 -12.44
N SER A 143 -16.23 2.70 -12.00
CA SER A 143 -16.68 3.53 -10.88
C SER A 143 -16.11 3.00 -9.54
N ASP A 144 -16.11 3.84 -8.50
CA ASP A 144 -15.68 3.42 -7.16
C ASP A 144 -16.56 2.29 -6.62
N LEU A 145 -17.86 2.34 -6.90
CA LEU A 145 -18.79 1.29 -6.53
C LEU A 145 -18.42 -0.05 -7.20
N ASP A 146 -18.08 -0.02 -8.48
CA ASP A 146 -17.65 -1.22 -9.20
C ASP A 146 -16.33 -1.79 -8.69
N ARG A 147 -15.44 -0.94 -8.17
CA ARG A 147 -14.13 -1.34 -7.64
C ARG A 147 -14.21 -1.88 -6.23
N THR A 148 -15.14 -1.39 -5.42
CA THR A 148 -15.30 -1.76 -4.00
C THR A 148 -16.31 -2.88 -3.77
N ASP A 149 -17.11 -3.24 -4.77
CA ASP A 149 -18.10 -4.31 -4.66
C ASP A 149 -17.43 -5.66 -4.36
N LEU A 150 -17.67 -6.16 -3.16
CA LEU A 150 -17.11 -7.43 -2.67
C LEU A 150 -17.70 -8.67 -3.36
N ALA A 151 -18.88 -8.53 -3.97
CA ALA A 151 -19.57 -9.62 -4.65
C ALA A 151 -19.05 -9.87 -6.07
N LYS A 152 -18.28 -8.92 -6.65
CA LYS A 152 -17.71 -9.06 -8.00
C LYS A 152 -16.42 -9.86 -7.98
N GLU A 153 -16.16 -10.52 -9.09
CA GLU A 153 -14.91 -11.21 -9.34
C GLU A 153 -13.73 -10.26 -9.28
N LYS A 154 -12.73 -10.62 -8.48
CA LYS A 154 -11.50 -9.82 -8.35
C LYS A 154 -10.61 -10.10 -9.55
N SER A 155 -10.09 -9.05 -10.15
CA SER A 155 -9.16 -9.11 -11.27
C SER A 155 -7.84 -8.46 -10.90
N GLY A 156 -6.76 -8.94 -11.49
CA GLY A 156 -5.41 -8.38 -11.34
C GLY A 156 -4.54 -8.81 -12.50
N VAL A 157 -3.40 -8.17 -12.65
CA VAL A 157 -2.37 -8.48 -13.64
C VAL A 157 -1.02 -8.44 -12.94
N PHE A 158 -0.20 -9.45 -13.19
CA PHE A 158 1.14 -9.52 -12.64
C PHE A 158 2.03 -8.45 -13.28
N THR A 159 2.78 -7.71 -12.46
CA THR A 159 3.68 -6.66 -12.94
C THR A 159 4.99 -7.19 -13.54
N GLY A 160 5.35 -8.43 -13.21
CA GLY A 160 6.63 -9.04 -13.53
C GLY A 160 7.65 -8.93 -12.39
N SER A 161 7.35 -8.18 -11.35
CA SER A 161 8.25 -7.94 -10.21
C SER A 161 7.82 -8.70 -8.97
N TYR A 162 8.77 -8.84 -8.05
CA TYR A 162 8.59 -9.50 -6.77
C TYR A 162 8.99 -8.59 -5.62
N ALA A 163 8.33 -8.76 -4.48
CA ALA A 163 8.72 -8.14 -3.22
C ALA A 163 9.22 -9.23 -2.25
N VAL A 164 10.13 -8.87 -1.36
CA VAL A 164 10.62 -9.77 -0.32
C VAL A 164 9.83 -9.53 0.95
N ASN A 165 9.20 -10.57 1.47
CA ASN A 165 8.49 -10.54 2.74
C ASN A 165 9.51 -10.41 3.88
N PRO A 166 9.45 -9.35 4.70
CA PRO A 166 10.48 -9.09 5.71
C PRO A 166 10.50 -10.07 6.88
N VAL A 167 9.42 -10.86 7.08
CA VAL A 167 9.33 -11.78 8.22
C VAL A 167 9.90 -13.16 7.94
N ASN A 168 9.85 -13.64 6.69
CA ASN A 168 10.34 -14.96 6.30
C ASN A 168 11.35 -14.95 5.15
N GLY A 169 11.58 -13.81 4.50
CA GLY A 169 12.51 -13.66 3.37
C GLY A 169 12.00 -14.22 2.04
N GLU A 170 10.74 -14.66 1.98
CA GLU A 170 10.16 -15.22 0.76
C GLU A 170 9.88 -14.13 -0.26
N LYS A 171 10.11 -14.44 -1.53
CA LYS A 171 9.78 -13.60 -2.66
C LYS A 171 8.33 -13.82 -3.05
N ILE A 172 7.52 -12.78 -3.00
CA ILE A 172 6.11 -12.80 -3.34
C ILE A 172 5.86 -11.93 -4.59
N PRO A 173 5.03 -12.37 -5.55
CA PRO A 173 4.71 -11.61 -6.75
C PRO A 173 3.90 -10.34 -6.41
N VAL A 174 4.11 -9.29 -7.21
CA VAL A 174 3.41 -8.01 -7.12
C VAL A 174 2.46 -7.83 -8.31
#